data_d586dd3102d271b704adde6357cfcff7
#
_entry.id   d586dd3102d271b704adde6357cfcff7
#
_cell.length_a   1.000
_cell.length_b   1.000
_cell.length_c   1.000
_cell.angle_alpha   90.00
_cell.angle_beta   90.00
_cell.angle_gamma   90.00
#
_symmetry.space_group_name_H-M   'P 1'
#
loop_
_entity.id
_entity.type
_entity.pdbx_description
1 polymer ?
#
loop_
_entity_poly.entity_id
_entity_poly.type
_entity_poly.pdbx_seq_one_letter_code
_entity_poly.pdbx_strand_id
1 'polypeptide(L)'
;MKRWYQHRFHNVAALNTVFFTMRWLPRFLQPAIASITALIFFLLLKRERRAVAGNLSRISGRRGLALEWKVYRVFYSFCDLIVSYAFVPQASHEQLLSMLADGERGAEVIDRCLAAGHGLIVWTAHLGNPEFASRLLEMHGRPVNVARVVEDKPAEKLLRDRMSNERLRIVDLRGGARATIELLQALSRNEIVAIQGDRVYHARHGATVRFFAAPAEFPLGPFLLSQVSGAPVLPGFVIRRGWLRYRVLLGQPILPSSTGDRDQAQRDGLREAVGFLEAQLSNYYDQWVNFFDFWPVHPRD
;
A
#
# COMPACT_ATOMS: atom_id res chain seq x y z
N MET A 1 -16.96 2.13 17.68
CA MET A 1 -16.38 2.78 16.49
C MET A 1 -16.51 1.83 15.29
N LYS A 2 -17.03 2.29 14.13
CA LYS A 2 -16.95 1.48 12.90
C LYS A 2 -15.48 1.40 12.53
N ARG A 3 -14.96 0.17 12.38
CA ARG A 3 -13.57 -0.06 12.01
C ARG A 3 -13.31 0.57 10.63
N TRP A 4 -12.16 1.21 10.43
CA TRP A 4 -11.78 1.99 9.24
C TRP A 4 -11.88 1.20 7.92
N TYR A 5 -11.87 -0.13 7.95
CA TYR A 5 -12.00 -1.02 6.79
C TYR A 5 -13.46 -1.33 6.39
N GLN A 6 -14.49 -0.85 7.11
CA GLN A 6 -15.90 -1.11 6.79
C GLN A 6 -16.43 -0.06 5.80
N HIS A 7 -15.97 -0.07 4.56
CA HIS A 7 -16.48 0.81 3.51
C HIS A 7 -17.69 0.23 2.77
N ARG A 8 -18.61 1.10 2.33
CA ARG A 8 -19.87 0.75 1.64
C ARG A 8 -19.72 0.36 0.16
N PHE A 9 -18.51 0.43 -0.42
CA PHE A 9 -18.24 0.30 -1.87
C PHE A 9 -17.95 -1.13 -2.32
N HIS A 10 -18.72 -2.11 -1.83
CA HIS A 10 -18.46 -3.52 -2.13
C HIS A 10 -19.57 -4.13 -2.99
N ASN A 11 -19.91 -3.46 -4.11
CA ASN A 11 -20.86 -4.02 -5.07
C ASN A 11 -20.08 -4.72 -6.21
N VAL A 12 -20.15 -6.05 -6.24
CA VAL A 12 -19.51 -6.89 -7.26
C VAL A 12 -19.98 -6.54 -8.68
N ALA A 13 -21.28 -6.28 -8.87
CA ALA A 13 -21.82 -5.91 -10.17
C ALA A 13 -21.23 -4.57 -10.65
N ALA A 14 -21.14 -3.58 -9.76
CA ALA A 14 -20.53 -2.29 -10.08
C ALA A 14 -19.05 -2.43 -10.45
N LEU A 15 -18.27 -3.23 -9.71
CA LEU A 15 -16.86 -3.48 -10.04
C LEU A 15 -16.71 -4.18 -11.38
N ASN A 16 -17.47 -5.22 -11.65
CA ASN A 16 -17.44 -5.92 -12.94
C ASN A 16 -17.84 -4.99 -14.10
N THR A 17 -18.83 -4.12 -13.90
CA THR A 17 -19.20 -3.10 -14.89
C THR A 17 -18.03 -2.14 -15.14
N VAL A 18 -17.36 -1.65 -14.09
CA VAL A 18 -16.16 -0.80 -14.24
C VAL A 18 -15.07 -1.53 -15.01
N PHE A 19 -14.74 -2.78 -14.65
CA PHE A 19 -13.69 -3.54 -15.32
C PHE A 19 -14.03 -3.82 -16.79
N PHE A 20 -15.28 -4.19 -17.10
CA PHE A 20 -15.73 -4.40 -18.47
C PHE A 20 -15.67 -3.09 -19.26
N THR A 21 -16.29 -2.02 -18.76
CA THR A 21 -16.34 -0.73 -19.43
C THR A 21 -14.94 -0.18 -19.70
N MET A 22 -14.06 -0.19 -18.69
CA MET A 22 -12.70 0.34 -18.84
C MET A 22 -11.86 -0.44 -19.86
N ARG A 23 -12.11 -1.73 -20.03
CA ARG A 23 -11.38 -2.54 -21.01
C ARG A 23 -11.74 -2.21 -22.45
N TRP A 24 -13.01 -1.84 -22.71
CA TRP A 24 -13.52 -1.50 -24.05
C TRP A 24 -13.45 -0.01 -24.38
N LEU A 25 -13.31 0.82 -23.36
CA LEU A 25 -13.26 2.27 -23.54
C LEU A 25 -11.91 2.70 -24.11
N PRO A 26 -11.87 3.60 -25.11
CA PRO A 26 -10.63 4.20 -25.59
C PRO A 26 -9.81 4.81 -24.45
N ARG A 27 -8.51 4.57 -24.44
CA ARG A 27 -7.61 4.97 -23.32
C ARG A 27 -7.67 6.45 -22.98
N PHE A 28 -7.91 7.32 -23.95
CA PHE A 28 -7.99 8.77 -23.72
C PHE A 28 -9.27 9.21 -22.99
N LEU A 29 -10.35 8.42 -23.03
CA LEU A 29 -11.60 8.68 -22.29
C LEU A 29 -11.58 8.15 -20.85
N GLN A 30 -10.76 7.14 -20.57
CA GLN A 30 -10.72 6.50 -19.26
C GLN A 30 -10.42 7.49 -18.11
N PRO A 31 -9.44 8.44 -18.21
CA PRO A 31 -9.18 9.43 -17.17
C PRO A 31 -10.36 10.35 -16.92
N ALA A 32 -11.13 10.70 -17.95
CA ALA A 32 -12.31 11.56 -17.81
C ALA A 32 -13.42 10.88 -17.01
N ILE A 33 -13.69 9.60 -17.28
CA ILE A 33 -14.68 8.81 -16.52
C ILE A 33 -14.22 8.61 -15.09
N ALA A 34 -12.95 8.26 -14.87
CA ALA A 34 -12.39 8.15 -13.52
C ALA A 34 -12.51 9.48 -12.75
N SER A 35 -12.29 10.61 -13.44
CA SER A 35 -12.41 11.96 -12.87
C SER A 35 -13.84 12.29 -12.46
N ILE A 36 -14.83 11.98 -13.32
CA ILE A 36 -16.25 12.17 -13.02
C ILE A 36 -16.68 11.28 -11.86
N THR A 37 -16.28 10.01 -11.85
CA THR A 37 -16.57 9.08 -10.75
C THR A 37 -15.96 9.57 -9.43
N ALA A 38 -14.72 10.04 -9.46
CA ALA A 38 -14.05 10.61 -8.30
C ALA A 38 -14.77 11.87 -7.78
N LEU A 39 -15.27 12.72 -8.68
CA LEU A 39 -16.06 13.91 -8.31
C LEU A 39 -17.38 13.52 -7.63
N ILE A 40 -18.08 12.50 -8.15
CA ILE A 40 -19.30 11.97 -7.53
C ILE A 40 -18.99 11.47 -6.11
N PHE A 41 -17.95 10.67 -5.93
CA PHE A 41 -17.56 10.19 -4.62
C PHE A 41 -17.14 11.32 -3.67
N PHE A 42 -16.37 12.28 -4.15
CA PHE A 42 -15.97 13.45 -3.39
C PHE A 42 -17.17 14.27 -2.88
N LEU A 43 -18.24 14.39 -3.68
CA LEU A 43 -19.46 15.14 -3.30
C LEU A 43 -20.34 14.32 -2.33
N LEU A 44 -20.46 13.01 -2.55
CA LEU A 44 -21.37 12.14 -1.78
C LEU A 44 -20.78 11.68 -0.46
N LEU A 45 -19.46 11.42 -0.40
CA LEU A 45 -18.78 10.82 0.76
C LEU A 45 -18.24 11.87 1.72
N LYS A 46 -19.16 12.64 2.32
CA LYS A 46 -18.82 13.78 3.18
C LYS A 46 -17.95 13.41 4.39
N ARG A 47 -18.13 12.20 4.96
CA ARG A 47 -17.36 11.73 6.12
C ARG A 47 -15.91 11.42 5.72
N GLU A 48 -15.76 10.62 4.69
CA GLU A 48 -14.47 10.22 4.14
C GLU A 48 -13.68 11.45 3.64
N ARG A 49 -14.37 12.39 2.97
CA ARG A 49 -13.78 13.66 2.54
C ARG A 49 -13.25 14.47 3.71
N ARG A 50 -13.98 14.57 4.83
CA ARG A 50 -13.51 15.27 6.03
C ARG A 50 -12.26 14.62 6.63
N ALA A 51 -12.26 13.29 6.75
CA ALA A 51 -11.10 12.54 7.24
C ALA A 51 -9.86 12.76 6.37
N VAL A 52 -10.02 12.64 5.04
CA VAL A 52 -8.93 12.93 4.08
C VAL A 52 -8.46 14.39 4.25
N ALA A 53 -9.38 15.36 4.32
CA ALA A 53 -9.02 16.77 4.51
C ALA A 53 -8.22 17.00 5.80
N GLY A 54 -8.61 16.38 6.91
CA GLY A 54 -7.88 16.43 8.18
C GLY A 54 -6.46 15.88 8.04
N ASN A 55 -6.32 14.71 7.43
CA ASN A 55 -5.03 14.07 7.18
C ASN A 55 -4.13 14.94 6.28
N LEU A 56 -4.65 15.40 5.14
CA LEU A 56 -3.87 16.20 4.19
C LEU A 56 -3.52 17.59 4.71
N SER A 57 -4.42 18.20 5.50
CA SER A 57 -4.13 19.49 6.16
C SER A 57 -2.94 19.39 7.11
N ARG A 58 -2.85 18.30 7.89
CA ARG A 58 -1.73 18.05 8.79
C ARG A 58 -0.43 17.86 8.00
N ILE A 59 -0.45 17.07 6.94
CA ILE A 59 0.73 16.76 6.11
C ILE A 59 1.25 18.02 5.42
N SER A 60 0.36 18.83 4.85
CA SER A 60 0.74 19.91 3.91
C SER A 60 0.60 21.32 4.44
N GLY A 61 -0.06 21.50 5.58
CA GLY A 61 -0.44 22.83 6.10
C GLY A 61 -1.48 23.58 5.26
N ARG A 62 -1.95 22.99 4.14
CA ARG A 62 -2.89 23.62 3.21
C ARG A 62 -4.29 23.75 3.80
N ARG A 63 -5.03 24.75 3.34
CA ARG A 63 -6.42 25.05 3.72
C ARG A 63 -7.23 25.55 2.49
N GLY A 64 -8.54 25.65 2.65
CA GLY A 64 -9.44 26.19 1.63
C GLY A 64 -9.43 25.39 0.32
N LEU A 65 -9.62 26.08 -0.81
CA LEU A 65 -9.75 25.44 -2.13
C LEU A 65 -8.50 24.63 -2.54
N ALA A 66 -7.31 25.07 -2.13
CA ALA A 66 -6.07 24.35 -2.42
C ALA A 66 -6.01 22.99 -1.71
N LEU A 67 -6.58 22.87 -0.50
CA LEU A 67 -6.75 21.59 0.20
C LEU A 67 -7.84 20.75 -0.48
N GLU A 68 -9.00 21.31 -0.76
CA GLU A 68 -10.14 20.61 -1.40
C GLU A 68 -9.74 19.97 -2.73
N TRP A 69 -8.95 20.67 -3.54
CA TRP A 69 -8.38 20.12 -4.77
C TRP A 69 -7.52 18.88 -4.51
N LYS A 70 -6.69 18.91 -3.46
CA LYS A 70 -5.85 17.76 -3.09
C LYS A 70 -6.67 16.61 -2.51
N VAL A 71 -7.72 16.91 -1.75
CA VAL A 71 -8.69 15.92 -1.27
C VAL A 71 -9.37 15.22 -2.45
N TYR A 72 -9.88 15.99 -3.43
CA TYR A 72 -10.43 15.41 -4.67
C TYR A 72 -9.43 14.47 -5.37
N ARG A 73 -8.15 14.85 -5.43
CA ARG A 73 -7.12 14.01 -6.04
C ARG A 73 -6.89 12.68 -5.33
N VAL A 74 -7.15 12.57 -4.02
CA VAL A 74 -7.15 11.28 -3.32
C VAL A 74 -8.28 10.38 -3.82
N PHE A 75 -9.49 10.93 -4.01
CA PHE A 75 -10.60 10.18 -4.61
C PHE A 75 -10.30 9.74 -6.04
N TYR A 76 -9.66 10.61 -6.82
CA TYR A 76 -9.18 10.26 -8.15
C TYR A 76 -8.13 9.14 -8.11
N SER A 77 -7.17 9.20 -7.19
CA SER A 77 -6.17 8.15 -7.00
C SER A 77 -6.77 6.80 -6.61
N PHE A 78 -7.84 6.83 -5.80
CA PHE A 78 -8.62 5.63 -5.49
C PHE A 78 -9.33 5.06 -6.74
N CYS A 79 -9.94 5.90 -7.58
CA CYS A 79 -10.56 5.47 -8.83
C CYS A 79 -9.52 4.88 -9.79
N ASP A 80 -8.34 5.50 -9.92
CA ASP A 80 -7.21 4.99 -10.71
C ASP A 80 -6.75 3.61 -10.22
N LEU A 81 -6.64 3.43 -8.90
CA LEU A 81 -6.31 2.13 -8.29
C LEU A 81 -7.37 1.07 -8.66
N ILE A 82 -8.65 1.37 -8.53
CA ILE A 82 -9.73 0.42 -8.90
C ILE A 82 -9.69 0.09 -10.39
N VAL A 83 -9.46 1.08 -11.25
CA VAL A 83 -9.34 0.85 -12.71
C VAL A 83 -8.12 -0.01 -13.03
N SER A 84 -7.03 0.12 -12.29
CA SER A 84 -5.83 -0.69 -12.50
C SER A 84 -6.09 -2.20 -12.40
N TYR A 85 -7.07 -2.64 -11.60
CA TYR A 85 -7.51 -4.05 -11.54
C TYR A 85 -8.11 -4.58 -12.86
N ALA A 86 -8.48 -3.70 -13.78
CA ALA A 86 -8.92 -4.13 -15.10
C ALA A 86 -7.75 -4.52 -16.03
N PHE A 87 -6.55 -4.00 -15.77
CA PHE A 87 -5.39 -4.10 -16.68
C PHE A 87 -4.20 -4.84 -16.04
N VAL A 88 -3.81 -4.46 -14.84
CA VAL A 88 -2.59 -4.91 -14.17
C VAL A 88 -2.54 -6.43 -13.96
N PRO A 89 -3.61 -7.12 -13.51
CA PRO A 89 -3.55 -8.56 -13.27
C PRO A 89 -3.23 -9.40 -14.51
N GLN A 90 -3.59 -8.91 -15.70
CA GLN A 90 -3.44 -9.62 -16.96
C GLN A 90 -2.30 -9.07 -17.83
N ALA A 91 -1.58 -8.07 -17.32
CA ALA A 91 -0.48 -7.46 -18.06
C ALA A 91 0.71 -8.41 -18.17
N SER A 92 1.30 -8.50 -19.35
CA SER A 92 2.60 -9.15 -19.55
C SER A 92 3.72 -8.35 -18.89
N HIS A 93 4.89 -8.95 -18.71
CA HIS A 93 6.07 -8.25 -18.19
C HIS A 93 6.39 -7.00 -19.03
N GLU A 94 6.40 -7.12 -20.35
CA GLU A 94 6.64 -5.99 -21.25
C GLU A 94 5.60 -4.86 -21.07
N GLN A 95 4.33 -5.23 -20.92
CA GLN A 95 3.27 -4.26 -20.64
C GLN A 95 3.45 -3.57 -19.27
N LEU A 96 3.83 -4.32 -18.23
CA LEU A 96 4.13 -3.73 -16.92
C LEU A 96 5.32 -2.76 -17.01
N LEU A 97 6.40 -3.14 -17.68
CA LEU A 97 7.57 -2.27 -17.90
C LEU A 97 7.19 -1.02 -18.69
N SER A 98 6.34 -1.14 -19.70
CA SER A 98 5.87 0.00 -20.49
C SER A 98 5.05 1.01 -19.67
N MET A 99 4.47 0.59 -18.54
CA MET A 99 3.76 1.46 -17.62
C MET A 99 4.72 2.20 -16.66
N LEU A 100 6.01 1.84 -16.59
CA LEU A 100 6.99 2.58 -15.80
C LEU A 100 7.39 3.87 -16.49
N ALA A 101 7.35 4.98 -15.74
CA ALA A 101 7.68 6.31 -16.27
C ALA A 101 9.20 6.50 -16.45
N ASP A 102 10.01 5.88 -15.60
CA ASP A 102 11.47 6.08 -15.53
C ASP A 102 12.25 4.78 -15.78
N GLY A 103 11.62 3.79 -16.42
CA GLY A 103 12.20 2.46 -16.60
C GLY A 103 12.30 1.67 -15.29
N GLU A 104 13.02 0.56 -15.34
CA GLU A 104 13.19 -0.39 -14.24
C GLU A 104 14.26 0.06 -13.25
N ARG A 105 13.97 1.14 -12.51
CA ARG A 105 14.88 1.63 -11.47
C ARG A 105 14.69 0.88 -10.17
N GLY A 106 15.78 0.41 -9.58
CA GLY A 106 15.78 -0.22 -8.26
C GLY A 106 15.61 -1.73 -8.24
N ALA A 107 15.46 -2.40 -9.40
CA ALA A 107 15.46 -3.85 -9.49
C ALA A 107 16.69 -4.47 -8.82
N GLU A 108 17.87 -3.89 -9.07
CA GLU A 108 19.15 -4.33 -8.48
C GLU A 108 19.17 -4.32 -6.95
N VAL A 109 18.40 -3.43 -6.31
CA VAL A 109 18.31 -3.40 -4.84
C VAL A 109 17.55 -4.61 -4.33
N ILE A 110 16.46 -4.97 -5.01
CA ILE A 110 15.64 -6.16 -4.68
C ILE A 110 16.48 -7.43 -4.88
N ASP A 111 17.17 -7.53 -6.02
CA ASP A 111 18.01 -8.69 -6.33
C ASP A 111 19.14 -8.87 -5.33
N ARG A 112 19.80 -7.78 -4.91
CA ARG A 112 20.82 -7.82 -3.86
C ARG A 112 20.24 -8.29 -2.52
N CYS A 113 19.04 -7.85 -2.14
CA CYS A 113 18.39 -8.33 -0.92
C CYS A 113 18.12 -9.84 -0.98
N LEU A 114 17.62 -10.32 -2.12
CA LEU A 114 17.30 -11.73 -2.34
C LEU A 114 18.56 -12.62 -2.43
N ALA A 115 19.69 -12.07 -2.89
CA ALA A 115 20.97 -12.78 -2.97
C ALA A 115 21.48 -13.23 -1.61
N ALA A 116 21.06 -12.58 -0.51
CA ALA A 116 21.40 -13.00 0.87
C ALA A 116 20.73 -14.32 1.29
N GLY A 117 19.69 -14.79 0.57
CA GLY A 117 19.05 -16.10 0.80
C GLY A 117 18.03 -16.14 1.94
N HIS A 118 17.72 -15.02 2.58
CA HIS A 118 16.76 -14.93 3.71
C HIS A 118 15.37 -14.42 3.29
N GLY A 119 15.10 -14.29 2.00
CA GLY A 119 13.91 -13.62 1.48
C GLY A 119 13.99 -12.11 1.61
N LEU A 120 12.86 -11.45 1.32
CA LEU A 120 12.75 -10.01 1.36
C LEU A 120 11.39 -9.59 1.91
N ILE A 121 11.37 -8.65 2.85
CA ILE A 121 10.14 -8.00 3.31
C ILE A 121 10.04 -6.64 2.62
N VAL A 122 9.07 -6.46 1.72
CA VAL A 122 8.74 -5.16 1.14
C VAL A 122 7.73 -4.46 2.04
N TRP A 123 8.17 -3.41 2.71
CA TRP A 123 7.31 -2.56 3.53
C TRP A 123 6.72 -1.45 2.66
N THR A 124 5.42 -1.47 2.50
CA THR A 124 4.70 -0.49 1.68
C THR A 124 3.58 0.20 2.47
N ALA A 125 2.81 1.07 1.82
CA ALA A 125 1.69 1.80 2.39
C ALA A 125 0.54 1.88 1.37
N HIS A 126 -0.62 2.41 1.80
CA HIS A 126 -1.72 2.73 0.88
C HIS A 126 -1.41 4.00 0.05
N LEU A 127 -0.16 4.15 -0.36
CA LEU A 127 0.37 5.25 -1.18
C LEU A 127 0.56 4.78 -2.63
N GLY A 128 -0.12 5.44 -3.55
CA GLY A 128 -0.06 5.13 -4.98
C GLY A 128 -0.75 3.82 -5.35
N ASN A 129 -0.05 2.89 -6.01
CA ASN A 129 -0.61 1.63 -6.50
C ASN A 129 0.18 0.40 -5.99
N PRO A 130 -0.16 -0.13 -4.81
CA PRO A 130 0.50 -1.31 -4.26
C PRO A 130 0.21 -2.60 -5.06
N GLU A 131 -0.89 -2.66 -5.79
CA GLU A 131 -1.24 -3.82 -6.62
C GLU A 131 -0.31 -3.92 -7.84
N PHE A 132 0.01 -2.78 -8.45
CA PHE A 132 1.02 -2.74 -9.50
C PHE A 132 2.40 -3.12 -8.96
N ALA A 133 2.74 -2.65 -7.74
CA ALA A 133 3.99 -3.04 -7.07
C ALA A 133 4.10 -4.56 -6.90
N SER A 134 3.02 -5.23 -6.47
CA SER A 134 3.00 -6.68 -6.28
C SER A 134 3.30 -7.43 -7.58
N ARG A 135 2.78 -6.96 -8.71
CA ARG A 135 3.06 -7.55 -10.04
C ARG A 135 4.50 -7.31 -10.50
N LEU A 136 5.08 -6.15 -10.19
CA LEU A 136 6.50 -5.90 -10.49
C LEU A 136 7.41 -6.82 -9.67
N LEU A 137 7.09 -7.07 -8.41
CA LEU A 137 7.88 -7.96 -7.55
C LEU A 137 7.96 -9.40 -8.08
N GLU A 138 6.93 -9.88 -8.77
CA GLU A 138 6.96 -11.23 -9.39
C GLU A 138 8.04 -11.35 -10.49
N MET A 139 8.48 -10.23 -11.07
CA MET A 139 9.51 -10.22 -12.14
C MET A 139 10.89 -10.67 -11.63
N HIS A 140 11.14 -10.60 -10.31
CA HIS A 140 12.38 -11.10 -9.69
C HIS A 140 12.44 -12.63 -9.57
N GLY A 141 11.51 -13.37 -10.18
CA GLY A 141 11.53 -14.83 -10.26
C GLY A 141 11.21 -15.54 -8.94
N ARG A 142 10.75 -14.83 -7.92
CA ARG A 142 10.35 -15.36 -6.61
C ARG A 142 8.86 -15.22 -6.38
N PRO A 143 8.22 -16.18 -5.67
CA PRO A 143 6.84 -16.00 -5.21
C PRO A 143 6.71 -14.77 -4.32
N VAL A 144 5.57 -14.07 -4.46
CA VAL A 144 5.22 -12.88 -3.68
C VAL A 144 4.06 -13.21 -2.76
N ASN A 145 4.24 -13.05 -1.47
CA ASN A 145 3.24 -13.28 -0.44
C ASN A 145 2.75 -11.93 0.10
N VAL A 146 1.55 -11.52 -0.31
CA VAL A 146 0.96 -10.24 0.12
C VAL A 146 0.22 -10.44 1.42
N ALA A 147 0.76 -9.91 2.50
CA ALA A 147 0.16 -9.95 3.83
C ALA A 147 -0.86 -8.83 3.99
N ARG A 148 -2.14 -9.17 4.14
CA ARG A 148 -3.24 -8.21 4.31
C ARG A 148 -4.37 -8.80 5.14
N VAL A 149 -5.19 -7.93 5.72
CA VAL A 149 -6.47 -8.35 6.30
C VAL A 149 -7.47 -8.57 5.18
N VAL A 150 -8.00 -9.78 5.08
CA VAL A 150 -9.01 -10.14 4.09
C VAL A 150 -10.39 -9.96 4.70
N GLU A 151 -11.23 -9.13 4.11
CA GLU A 151 -12.64 -9.03 4.52
C GLU A 151 -13.49 -10.09 3.80
N ASP A 152 -14.47 -10.64 4.52
CA ASP A 152 -15.43 -11.63 3.96
C ASP A 152 -16.52 -10.95 3.14
N LYS A 153 -16.11 -10.08 2.20
CA LYS A 153 -17.02 -9.36 1.32
C LYS A 153 -16.83 -9.85 -0.12
N PRO A 154 -17.92 -10.05 -0.88
CA PRO A 154 -17.85 -10.56 -2.25
C PRO A 154 -16.94 -9.72 -3.17
N ALA A 155 -16.93 -8.40 -3.01
CA ALA A 155 -16.10 -7.52 -3.79
C ALA A 155 -14.61 -7.65 -3.46
N GLU A 156 -14.27 -7.82 -2.18
CA GLU A 156 -12.88 -8.08 -1.76
C GLU A 156 -12.38 -9.42 -2.29
N LYS A 157 -13.25 -10.45 -2.26
CA LYS A 157 -12.96 -11.74 -2.88
C LYS A 157 -12.69 -11.59 -4.38
N LEU A 158 -13.52 -10.84 -5.10
CA LEU A 158 -13.34 -10.58 -6.53
C LEU A 158 -11.98 -9.92 -6.83
N LEU A 159 -11.61 -8.88 -6.06
CA LEU A 159 -10.34 -8.18 -6.26
C LEU A 159 -9.15 -9.09 -5.94
N ARG A 160 -9.23 -9.86 -4.86
CA ARG A 160 -8.23 -10.84 -4.48
C ARG A 160 -8.05 -11.90 -5.56
N ASP A 161 -9.14 -12.53 -6.00
CA ASP A 161 -9.10 -13.62 -6.97
C ASP A 161 -8.57 -13.12 -8.34
N ARG A 162 -8.74 -11.83 -8.66
CA ARG A 162 -8.14 -11.20 -9.84
C ARG A 162 -6.64 -11.02 -9.73
N MET A 163 -6.12 -10.70 -8.53
CA MET A 163 -4.69 -10.44 -8.33
C MET A 163 -3.90 -11.70 -8.05
N SER A 164 -4.51 -12.71 -7.41
CA SER A 164 -3.83 -13.96 -7.07
C SER A 164 -3.55 -14.82 -8.31
N ASN A 165 -2.37 -15.41 -8.34
CA ASN A 165 -1.94 -16.40 -9.32
C ASN A 165 -0.98 -17.40 -8.67
N GLU A 166 -0.32 -18.26 -9.44
CA GLU A 166 0.63 -19.26 -8.91
C GLU A 166 1.82 -18.64 -8.16
N ARG A 167 2.22 -17.42 -8.53
CA ARG A 167 3.36 -16.70 -7.93
C ARG A 167 2.96 -15.62 -6.94
N LEU A 168 1.73 -15.09 -7.01
CA LEU A 168 1.23 -14.07 -6.10
C LEU A 168 0.15 -14.66 -5.20
N ARG A 169 0.49 -14.84 -3.93
CA ARG A 169 -0.37 -15.41 -2.89
C ARG A 169 -0.80 -14.33 -1.90
N ILE A 170 -2.00 -14.45 -1.38
CA ILE A 170 -2.50 -13.54 -0.33
C ILE A 170 -2.56 -14.28 1.00
N VAL A 171 -1.84 -13.78 1.99
CA VAL A 171 -1.81 -14.30 3.36
C VAL A 171 -2.72 -13.44 4.23
N ASP A 172 -3.79 -14.05 4.78
CA ASP A 172 -4.76 -13.34 5.61
C ASP A 172 -4.25 -13.16 7.05
N LEU A 173 -3.94 -11.94 7.41
CA LEU A 173 -3.44 -11.58 8.75
C LEU A 173 -4.44 -11.87 9.88
N ARG A 174 -5.72 -12.11 9.60
CA ARG A 174 -6.70 -12.55 10.62
C ARG A 174 -6.36 -13.95 11.16
N GLY A 175 -5.58 -14.72 10.44
CA GLY A 175 -5.06 -16.03 10.88
C GLY A 175 -4.12 -15.95 12.08
N GLY A 176 -3.70 -14.75 12.51
CA GLY A 176 -2.85 -14.58 13.69
C GLY A 176 -1.53 -15.34 13.61
N ALA A 177 -1.26 -16.21 14.57
CA ALA A 177 -0.03 -17.01 14.62
C ALA A 177 0.18 -17.87 13.36
N ARG A 178 -0.90 -18.44 12.78
CA ARG A 178 -0.81 -19.24 11.55
C ARG A 178 -0.30 -18.38 10.37
N ALA A 179 -0.83 -17.18 10.21
CA ALA A 179 -0.36 -16.26 9.17
C ALA A 179 1.11 -15.87 9.38
N THR A 180 1.52 -15.64 10.62
CA THR A 180 2.92 -15.35 10.95
C THR A 180 3.84 -16.51 10.57
N ILE A 181 3.47 -17.75 10.89
CA ILE A 181 4.24 -18.97 10.53
C ILE A 181 4.33 -19.09 9.00
N GLU A 182 3.24 -18.87 8.28
CA GLU A 182 3.20 -18.93 6.81
C GLU A 182 4.16 -17.90 6.18
N LEU A 183 4.19 -16.67 6.70
CA LEU A 183 5.12 -15.64 6.24
C LEU A 183 6.57 -15.96 6.56
N LEU A 184 6.87 -16.52 7.74
CA LEU A 184 8.23 -16.97 8.11
C LEU A 184 8.69 -18.11 7.20
N GLN A 185 7.82 -19.07 6.88
CA GLN A 185 8.11 -20.15 5.95
C GLN A 185 8.36 -19.62 4.52
N ALA A 186 7.61 -18.60 4.06
CA ALA A 186 7.87 -17.96 2.78
C ALA A 186 9.27 -17.33 2.76
N LEU A 187 9.64 -16.58 3.79
CA LEU A 187 10.98 -15.96 3.91
C LEU A 187 12.09 -17.02 3.95
N SER A 188 11.90 -18.14 4.68
CA SER A 188 12.90 -19.24 4.72
C SER A 188 13.11 -19.93 3.37
N ARG A 189 12.14 -19.83 2.45
CA ARG A 189 12.26 -20.27 1.05
C ARG A 189 12.82 -19.22 0.11
N ASN A 190 13.34 -18.11 0.65
CA ASN A 190 13.83 -16.96 -0.11
C ASN A 190 12.76 -16.35 -1.01
N GLU A 191 11.50 -16.28 -0.52
CA GLU A 191 10.38 -15.63 -1.20
C GLU A 191 10.24 -14.17 -0.75
N ILE A 192 9.40 -13.41 -1.45
CA ILE A 192 9.10 -12.01 -1.11
C ILE A 192 7.82 -11.95 -0.28
N VAL A 193 7.85 -11.17 0.79
CA VAL A 193 6.69 -10.85 1.63
C VAL A 193 6.40 -9.36 1.49
N ALA A 194 5.26 -8.98 0.94
CA ALA A 194 4.83 -7.59 0.82
C ALA A 194 3.79 -7.24 1.89
N ILE A 195 4.05 -6.21 2.69
CA ILE A 195 3.20 -5.80 3.82
C ILE A 195 2.90 -4.32 3.75
N GLN A 196 1.61 -3.95 3.80
CA GLN A 196 1.19 -2.56 3.99
C GLN A 196 1.31 -2.19 5.47
N GLY A 197 2.32 -1.39 5.81
CA GLY A 197 2.72 -1.07 7.17
C GLY A 197 2.23 0.29 7.70
N ASP A 198 1.25 0.92 7.03
CA ASP A 198 0.71 2.21 7.45
C ASP A 198 -0.61 2.11 8.25
N ARG A 199 -1.05 0.89 8.65
CA ARG A 199 -2.28 0.69 9.40
C ARG A 199 -2.11 -0.38 10.47
N VAL A 200 -2.50 -0.06 11.70
CA VAL A 200 -2.53 -1.01 12.82
C VAL A 200 -3.90 -1.68 12.87
N TYR A 201 -3.92 -3.02 12.78
CA TYR A 201 -5.15 -3.81 12.88
C TYR A 201 -5.52 -4.17 14.32
N HIS A 202 -4.49 -4.36 15.18
CA HIS A 202 -4.66 -4.65 16.60
C HIS A 202 -3.73 -3.73 17.40
N ALA A 203 -4.28 -2.92 18.29
CA ALA A 203 -3.53 -1.95 19.11
C ALA A 203 -2.35 -2.57 19.90
N ARG A 204 -2.42 -3.88 20.23
CA ARG A 204 -1.34 -4.60 20.95
C ARG A 204 -0.07 -4.83 20.11
N HIS A 205 -0.11 -4.63 18.80
CA HIS A 205 1.00 -4.91 17.87
C HIS A 205 1.53 -3.64 17.18
N GLY A 206 1.15 -2.47 17.68
CA GLY A 206 1.61 -1.17 17.20
C GLY A 206 2.70 -0.57 18.08
N ALA A 207 3.50 0.31 17.50
CA ALA A 207 4.38 1.22 18.21
C ALA A 207 4.08 2.66 17.81
N THR A 208 4.15 3.55 18.77
CA THR A 208 3.98 4.98 18.53
C THR A 208 5.26 5.57 17.97
N VAL A 209 5.15 6.21 16.81
CA VAL A 209 6.23 6.93 16.14
C VAL A 209 5.78 8.36 15.89
N ARG A 210 6.71 9.32 15.96
CA ARG A 210 6.45 10.70 15.53
C ARG A 210 6.33 10.74 14.01
N PHE A 211 5.18 11.22 13.51
CA PHE A 211 4.85 11.27 12.10
C PHE A 211 4.12 12.59 11.79
N PHE A 212 4.69 13.45 10.93
CA PHE A 212 4.23 14.83 10.70
C PHE A 212 4.00 15.60 12.01
N ALA A 213 5.04 15.60 12.85
CA ALA A 213 5.09 16.29 14.14
C ALA A 213 4.06 15.82 15.19
N ALA A 214 3.31 14.73 14.95
CA ALA A 214 2.35 14.16 15.90
C ALA A 214 2.64 12.67 16.15
N PRO A 215 2.25 12.14 17.34
CA PRO A 215 2.32 10.70 17.58
C PRO A 215 1.32 9.97 16.65
N ALA A 216 1.78 8.87 16.05
CA ALA A 216 0.96 7.98 15.24
C ALA A 216 1.37 6.53 15.48
N GLU A 217 0.43 5.60 15.35
CA GLU A 217 0.69 4.18 15.57
C GLU A 217 0.97 3.46 14.26
N PHE A 218 2.04 2.66 14.24
CA PHE A 218 2.45 1.84 13.12
C PHE A 218 2.71 0.39 13.57
N PRO A 219 2.45 -0.63 12.71
CA PRO A 219 2.66 -2.02 13.09
C PRO A 219 4.15 -2.38 13.15
N LEU A 220 4.57 -3.06 14.23
CA LEU A 220 5.91 -3.63 14.39
C LEU A 220 6.10 -4.98 13.68
N GLY A 221 5.02 -5.63 13.24
CA GLY A 221 5.04 -6.97 12.66
C GLY A 221 6.12 -7.20 11.60
N PRO A 222 6.31 -6.33 10.60
CA PRO A 222 7.34 -6.47 9.58
C PRO A 222 8.76 -6.56 10.16
N PHE A 223 9.07 -5.78 11.19
CA PHE A 223 10.39 -5.73 11.83
C PHE A 223 10.60 -6.92 12.78
N LEU A 224 9.53 -7.43 13.40
CA LEU A 224 9.55 -8.71 14.13
C LEU A 224 9.84 -9.87 13.18
N LEU A 225 9.18 -9.94 12.03
CA LEU A 225 9.44 -10.95 11.00
C LEU A 225 10.88 -10.90 10.52
N SER A 226 11.40 -9.69 10.23
CA SER A 226 12.79 -9.46 9.85
C SER A 226 13.76 -9.99 10.89
N GLN A 227 13.54 -9.67 12.15
CA GLN A 227 14.42 -10.10 13.26
C GLN A 227 14.46 -11.62 13.44
N VAL A 228 13.36 -12.32 13.16
CA VAL A 228 13.26 -13.78 13.28
C VAL A 228 13.82 -14.48 12.05
N SER A 229 13.55 -13.97 10.85
CA SER A 229 13.91 -14.62 9.59
C SER A 229 15.31 -14.26 9.07
N GLY A 230 15.87 -13.15 9.51
CA GLY A 230 17.09 -12.57 8.92
C GLY A 230 16.84 -11.78 7.63
N ALA A 231 15.59 -11.71 7.16
CA ALA A 231 15.24 -10.99 5.93
C ALA A 231 15.34 -9.47 6.11
N PRO A 232 15.93 -8.72 5.16
CA PRO A 232 15.89 -7.27 5.18
C PRO A 232 14.47 -6.74 4.96
N VAL A 233 14.18 -5.56 5.52
CA VAL A 233 12.97 -4.79 5.23
C VAL A 233 13.32 -3.69 4.22
N LEU A 234 12.68 -3.70 3.06
CA LEU A 234 12.85 -2.69 2.02
C LEU A 234 11.60 -1.80 1.96
N PRO A 235 11.66 -0.54 2.41
CA PRO A 235 10.59 0.40 2.19
C PRO A 235 10.44 0.72 0.70
N GLY A 236 9.21 0.61 0.17
CA GLY A 236 8.98 0.86 -1.25
C GLY A 236 7.54 1.23 -1.57
N PHE A 237 7.37 2.16 -2.52
CA PHE A 237 6.07 2.64 -2.98
C PHE A 237 6.05 2.74 -4.51
N VAL A 238 4.87 2.58 -5.09
CA VAL A 238 4.65 2.83 -6.52
C VAL A 238 3.66 3.96 -6.68
N ILE A 239 4.16 5.12 -7.07
CA ILE A 239 3.35 6.32 -7.24
C ILE A 239 2.91 6.50 -8.69
N ARG A 240 1.73 7.06 -8.88
CA ARG A 240 1.20 7.42 -10.20
C ARG A 240 1.86 8.71 -10.73
N ARG A 241 2.33 8.66 -11.98
CA ARG A 241 2.89 9.81 -12.71
C ARG A 241 1.99 10.29 -13.85
N GLY A 242 1.02 9.47 -14.23
CA GLY A 242 0.05 9.73 -15.27
C GLY A 242 -0.97 8.61 -15.30
N TRP A 243 -1.87 8.61 -16.28
CA TRP A 243 -2.84 7.53 -16.46
C TRP A 243 -2.12 6.22 -16.82
N LEU A 244 -2.24 5.20 -15.96
CA LEU A 244 -1.54 3.92 -16.09
C LEU A 244 0.00 4.10 -16.29
N ARG A 245 0.58 5.13 -15.69
CA ARG A 245 2.01 5.41 -15.68
C ARG A 245 2.48 5.57 -14.25
N TYR A 246 3.51 4.82 -13.89
CA TYR A 246 3.94 4.66 -12.50
C TYR A 246 5.45 4.90 -12.36
N ARG A 247 5.86 5.26 -11.15
CA ARG A 247 7.27 5.36 -10.74
C ARG A 247 7.46 4.55 -9.47
N VAL A 248 8.51 3.75 -9.42
CA VAL A 248 8.94 3.03 -8.22
C VAL A 248 9.81 3.95 -7.37
N LEU A 249 9.53 3.98 -6.06
CA LEU A 249 10.32 4.67 -5.05
C LEU A 249 10.78 3.62 -4.03
N LEU A 250 12.09 3.42 -3.90
CA LEU A 250 12.67 2.51 -2.92
C LEU A 250 13.51 3.29 -1.93
N GLY A 251 13.42 2.90 -0.65
CA GLY A 251 14.31 3.34 0.41
C GLY A 251 15.59 2.50 0.45
N GLN A 252 16.35 2.66 1.54
CA GLN A 252 17.48 1.77 1.82
C GLN A 252 16.95 0.48 2.48
N PRO A 253 17.58 -0.69 2.23
CA PRO A 253 17.27 -1.91 2.95
C PRO A 253 17.62 -1.77 4.43
N ILE A 254 16.65 -2.00 5.30
CA ILE A 254 16.80 -2.00 6.76
C ILE A 254 17.13 -3.45 7.17
N LEU A 255 18.33 -3.66 7.66
CA LEU A 255 18.81 -4.98 8.06
C LEU A 255 18.37 -5.31 9.49
N PRO A 256 18.06 -6.59 9.80
CA PRO A 256 17.85 -7.01 11.17
C PRO A 256 19.14 -6.87 11.98
N SER A 257 19.03 -6.42 13.23
CA SER A 257 20.20 -6.31 14.09
C SER A 257 20.63 -7.71 14.60
N SER A 258 21.91 -8.00 14.49
CA SER A 258 22.49 -9.22 15.03
C SER A 258 22.96 -9.07 16.49
N THR A 259 23.06 -7.84 17.00
CA THR A 259 23.63 -7.51 18.30
C THR A 259 22.77 -6.45 19.02
N GLY A 260 22.79 -6.49 20.35
CA GLY A 260 22.13 -5.47 21.19
C GLY A 260 20.65 -5.76 21.52
N ASP A 261 19.94 -4.72 21.89
CA ASP A 261 18.51 -4.78 22.24
C ASP A 261 17.66 -4.94 20.97
N ARG A 262 17.08 -6.12 20.82
CA ARG A 262 16.23 -6.49 19.67
C ARG A 262 14.97 -5.61 19.58
N ASP A 263 14.37 -5.27 20.70
CA ASP A 263 13.17 -4.45 20.74
C ASP A 263 13.49 -3.02 20.28
N GLN A 264 14.66 -2.50 20.69
CA GLN A 264 15.12 -1.20 20.24
C GLN A 264 15.42 -1.21 18.73
N ALA A 265 16.10 -2.23 18.23
CA ALA A 265 16.41 -2.37 16.80
C ALA A 265 15.14 -2.41 15.92
N GLN A 266 14.09 -3.10 16.36
CA GLN A 266 12.80 -3.12 15.67
C GLN A 266 12.15 -1.73 15.63
N ARG A 267 12.20 -0.99 16.74
CA ARG A 267 11.67 0.38 16.82
C ARG A 267 12.45 1.35 15.94
N ASP A 268 13.77 1.18 15.86
CA ASP A 268 14.63 2.01 15.01
C ASP A 268 14.38 1.73 13.54
N GLY A 269 14.28 0.46 13.14
CA GLY A 269 13.89 0.08 11.78
C GLY A 269 12.51 0.62 11.38
N LEU A 270 11.54 0.56 12.31
CA LEU A 270 10.23 1.17 12.08
C LEU A 270 10.33 2.68 11.88
N ARG A 271 11.13 3.39 12.69
CA ARG A 271 11.33 4.84 12.55
C ARG A 271 11.94 5.20 11.20
N GLU A 272 12.91 4.41 10.74
CA GLU A 272 13.54 4.61 9.43
C GLU A 272 12.53 4.43 8.29
N ALA A 273 11.73 3.35 8.29
CA ALA A 273 10.70 3.13 7.29
C ALA A 273 9.61 4.21 7.32
N VAL A 274 9.17 4.64 8.50
CA VAL A 274 8.19 5.74 8.67
C VAL A 274 8.79 7.06 8.21
N GLY A 275 10.05 7.35 8.48
CA GLY A 275 10.75 8.52 7.97
C GLY A 275 10.80 8.56 6.45
N PHE A 276 11.05 7.42 5.80
CA PHE A 276 10.98 7.30 4.35
C PHE A 276 9.56 7.57 3.83
N LEU A 277 8.50 7.01 4.48
CA LEU A 277 7.11 7.29 4.13
C LEU A 277 6.78 8.79 4.27
N GLU A 278 7.19 9.43 5.36
CA GLU A 278 6.97 10.86 5.61
C GLU A 278 7.60 11.72 4.52
N ALA A 279 8.84 11.40 4.11
CA ALA A 279 9.53 12.09 3.02
C ALA A 279 8.79 11.95 1.68
N GLN A 280 8.25 10.75 1.36
CA GLN A 280 7.49 10.56 0.13
C GLN A 280 6.12 11.23 0.19
N LEU A 281 5.44 11.19 1.32
CA LEU A 281 4.15 11.85 1.50
C LEU A 281 4.27 13.37 1.41
N SER A 282 5.38 13.98 1.78
CA SER A 282 5.60 15.42 1.59
C SER A 282 5.41 15.86 0.14
N ASN A 283 5.65 14.96 -0.82
CA ASN A 283 5.49 15.23 -2.26
C ASN A 283 4.23 14.61 -2.88
N TYR A 284 3.77 13.47 -2.37
CA TYR A 284 2.75 12.62 -3.00
C TYR A 284 1.54 12.34 -2.10
N TYR A 285 1.29 13.17 -1.08
CA TYR A 285 0.20 12.97 -0.10
C TYR A 285 -1.19 12.86 -0.73
N ASP A 286 -1.42 13.43 -1.91
CA ASP A 286 -2.67 13.34 -2.67
C ASP A 286 -2.86 11.97 -3.39
N GLN A 287 -1.93 11.04 -3.17
CA GLN A 287 -2.04 9.64 -3.58
C GLN A 287 -2.11 8.68 -2.39
N TRP A 288 -2.14 9.20 -1.16
CA TRP A 288 -2.30 8.37 0.04
C TRP A 288 -3.79 8.10 0.29
N VAL A 289 -4.22 6.88 -0.05
CA VAL A 289 -5.63 6.48 -0.03
C VAL A 289 -6.05 6.09 1.39
N ASN A 290 -6.30 7.10 2.22
CA ASN A 290 -6.63 6.95 3.63
C ASN A 290 -7.94 7.69 3.96
N PHE A 291 -9.08 6.98 3.92
CA PHE A 291 -10.43 7.54 4.10
C PHE A 291 -10.92 7.52 5.55
N PHE A 292 -10.02 7.55 6.52
CA PHE A 292 -10.31 7.63 7.96
C PHE A 292 -9.35 8.60 8.63
N ASP A 293 -9.69 9.07 9.84
CA ASP A 293 -8.83 9.95 10.62
C ASP A 293 -7.60 9.17 11.09
N PHE A 294 -6.46 9.41 10.46
CA PHE A 294 -5.22 8.69 10.74
C PHE A 294 -4.62 9.08 12.09
N TRP A 295 -4.72 10.35 12.44
CA TRP A 295 -4.41 10.86 13.78
C TRP A 295 -5.73 11.09 14.53
N PRO A 296 -6.22 10.11 15.33
CA PRO A 296 -7.42 10.32 16.11
C PRO A 296 -7.21 11.50 17.05
N VAL A 297 -8.17 12.42 17.06
CA VAL A 297 -8.22 13.47 18.06
C VAL A 297 -8.46 12.76 19.39
N HIS A 298 -7.44 12.66 20.23
CA HIS A 298 -7.70 12.31 21.63
C HIS A 298 -8.68 13.34 22.15
N PRO A 299 -9.80 12.94 22.77
CA PRO A 299 -10.60 13.88 23.52
C PRO A 299 -9.61 14.60 24.47
N ARG A 300 -9.56 15.91 24.40
CA ARG A 300 -8.85 16.70 25.43
C ARG A 300 -9.54 16.36 26.74
N ASP A 301 -8.80 15.73 27.66
CA ASP A 301 -9.20 15.60 29.05
C ASP A 301 -9.54 16.97 29.63
#